data_c4892a0a4e0a46e2dd97fa2d95f790ee
#
_entry.id   c4892a0a4e0a46e2dd97fa2d95f790ee
#
_cell.length_a   1.000
_cell.length_b   1.000
_cell.length_c   1.000
_cell.angle_alpha   90.00
_cell.angle_beta   90.00
_cell.angle_gamma   90.00
#
_symmetry.space_group_name_H-M   'P 1'
#
loop_
_entity.id
_entity.type
_entity.pdbx_description
1 polymer ?
#
loop_
_entity_poly.entity_id
_entity_poly.type
_entity_poly.pdbx_seq_one_letter_code
_entity_poly.pdbx_strand_id
1 'polypeptide(L)'
;PILQILTHDNSVIKVIPDCTDIFGMVRIGNNTFIGARALILPGVNIGDDCIVGAGSVVTKSVPNGSIIAGNPARVVKKIEEYKSNIRDNVFDITGLSQVEKKKMLIKQKSKWINK
;
A
#
# COMPACT_ATOMS: atom_id res chain seq x y z
N PRO A 1 8.00 4.87 14.19
CA PRO A 1 6.72 5.26 14.79
C PRO A 1 5.52 4.79 14.00
N ILE A 2 4.43 4.49 14.68
CA ILE A 2 3.18 4.06 14.06
C ILE A 2 2.34 5.30 13.78
N LEU A 3 1.80 5.41 12.56
CA LEU A 3 0.80 6.42 12.24
C LEU A 3 -0.56 5.98 12.78
N GLN A 4 -1.26 6.88 13.46
CA GLN A 4 -2.60 6.63 13.97
C GLN A 4 -3.54 7.77 13.56
N ILE A 5 -4.68 7.41 13.00
CA ILE A 5 -5.69 8.37 12.56
C ILE A 5 -7.06 7.91 13.01
N LEU A 6 -7.78 8.74 13.76
CA LEU A 6 -9.18 8.48 14.07
C LEU A 6 -10.02 8.80 12.84
N THR A 7 -10.77 7.83 12.38
CA THR A 7 -11.62 7.97 11.19
C THR A 7 -13.06 7.60 11.51
N HIS A 8 -13.98 7.95 10.61
CA HIS A 8 -15.39 7.71 10.83
C HIS A 8 -16.11 7.36 9.52
N ASP A 9 -17.30 6.80 9.68
CA ASP A 9 -18.21 6.51 8.59
C ASP A 9 -19.62 6.88 9.02
N ASN A 10 -20.30 7.69 8.26
CA ASN A 10 -21.64 8.14 8.58
C ASN A 10 -22.74 7.40 7.80
N SER A 11 -22.41 6.35 7.07
CA SER A 11 -23.40 5.56 6.32
C SER A 11 -24.44 4.91 7.24
N VAL A 12 -24.09 4.75 8.52
CA VAL A 12 -24.96 4.18 9.54
C VAL A 12 -26.30 4.93 9.69
N ILE A 13 -26.35 6.20 9.32
CA ILE A 13 -27.60 7.01 9.36
C ILE A 13 -28.70 6.41 8.47
N LYS A 14 -28.33 5.58 7.50
CA LYS A 14 -29.29 4.97 6.57
C LYS A 14 -30.04 3.79 7.19
N VAL A 15 -29.50 3.20 8.26
CA VAL A 15 -30.03 1.95 8.80
C VAL A 15 -30.42 2.05 10.26
N ILE A 16 -29.83 2.95 11.02
CA ILE A 16 -30.13 3.12 12.45
C ILE A 16 -30.55 4.59 12.69
N PRO A 17 -31.81 4.81 13.13
CA PRO A 17 -32.27 6.15 13.47
C PRO A 17 -31.56 6.66 14.72
N ASP A 18 -31.46 8.00 14.82
CA ASP A 18 -30.88 8.71 15.96
C ASP A 18 -29.36 8.49 16.14
N CYS A 19 -28.70 8.00 15.08
CA CYS A 19 -27.25 7.85 15.04
C CYS A 19 -26.65 8.67 13.90
N THR A 20 -25.40 9.04 14.01
CA THR A 20 -24.70 9.78 12.95
C THR A 20 -23.50 9.05 12.38
N ASP A 21 -22.69 8.41 13.22
CA ASP A 21 -21.40 7.88 12.80
C ASP A 21 -20.99 6.64 13.56
N ILE A 22 -20.13 5.85 12.91
CA ILE A 22 -19.25 4.89 13.58
C ILE A 22 -17.81 5.41 13.46
N PHE A 23 -16.99 5.11 14.43
CA PHE A 23 -15.60 5.53 14.48
C PHE A 23 -14.66 4.33 14.56
N GLY A 24 -13.51 4.47 13.98
CA GLY A 24 -12.46 3.47 14.11
C GLY A 24 -11.08 4.09 13.95
N MET A 25 -10.12 3.55 14.70
CA MET A 25 -8.73 3.97 14.58
C MET A 25 -8.08 3.23 13.43
N VAL A 26 -7.51 3.98 12.49
CA VAL A 26 -6.61 3.43 11.47
C VAL A 26 -5.18 3.51 12.02
N ARG A 27 -4.47 2.40 11.98
CA ARG A 27 -3.06 2.33 12.34
C ARG A 27 -2.26 1.80 11.17
N ILE A 28 -1.11 2.42 10.93
CA ILE A 28 -0.19 2.02 9.87
C ILE A 28 1.18 1.85 10.51
N GLY A 29 1.74 0.66 10.38
CA GLY A 29 3.02 0.29 10.98
C GLY A 29 4.22 0.95 10.29
N ASN A 30 5.39 0.62 10.80
CA ASN A 30 6.66 1.16 10.33
C ASN A 30 7.02 0.60 8.96
N ASN A 31 7.70 1.41 8.15
CA ASN A 31 8.24 0.99 6.85
C ASN A 31 7.20 0.37 5.93
N THR A 32 5.98 0.91 5.94
CA THR A 32 4.87 0.44 5.10
C THR A 32 4.60 1.45 3.98
N PHE A 33 4.48 0.93 2.77
CA PHE A 33 4.18 1.73 1.58
C PHE A 33 2.69 1.70 1.28
N ILE A 34 2.10 2.87 1.12
CA ILE A 34 0.69 3.00 0.74
C ILE A 34 0.63 3.57 -0.68
N GLY A 35 0.15 2.76 -1.61
CA GLY A 35 0.00 3.15 -3.00
C GLY A 35 -1.01 4.29 -3.19
N ALA A 36 -0.86 5.02 -4.28
CA ALA A 36 -1.72 6.16 -4.59
C ALA A 36 -3.20 5.75 -4.62
N ARG A 37 -4.06 6.62 -4.08
CA ARG A 37 -5.53 6.42 -4.08
C ARG A 37 -6.00 5.18 -3.33
N ALA A 38 -5.19 4.60 -2.47
CA ALA A 38 -5.65 3.56 -1.57
C ALA A 38 -6.63 4.15 -0.56
N LEU A 39 -7.70 3.40 -0.27
CA LEU A 39 -8.67 3.74 0.76
C LEU A 39 -8.52 2.76 1.91
N ILE A 40 -8.43 3.27 3.13
CA ILE A 40 -8.28 2.46 4.33
C ILE A 40 -9.47 2.76 5.25
N LEU A 41 -10.28 1.75 5.49
CA LEU A 41 -11.53 1.92 6.23
C LEU A 41 -11.30 2.02 7.74
N PRO A 42 -12.26 2.64 8.47
CA PRO A 42 -12.15 2.78 9.93
C PRO A 42 -11.89 1.45 10.63
N GLY A 43 -10.99 1.44 11.59
CA GLY A 43 -10.67 0.28 12.42
C GLY A 43 -9.61 -0.65 11.84
N VAL A 44 -9.06 -0.36 10.66
CA VAL A 44 -8.03 -1.19 10.03
C VAL A 44 -6.65 -0.92 10.63
N ASN A 45 -5.94 -1.98 10.97
CA ASN A 45 -4.53 -1.95 11.35
C ASN A 45 -3.70 -2.57 10.22
N ILE A 46 -2.79 -1.80 9.65
CA ILE A 46 -1.80 -2.30 8.69
C ILE A 46 -0.48 -2.46 9.43
N GLY A 47 0.11 -3.65 9.33
CA GLY A 47 1.34 -3.98 10.03
C GLY A 47 2.57 -3.27 9.49
N ASP A 48 3.74 -3.69 9.99
CA ASP A 48 5.03 -3.22 9.54
C ASP A 48 5.44 -3.89 8.23
N ASP A 49 6.30 -3.23 7.46
CA ASP A 49 6.91 -3.79 6.24
C ASP A 49 5.87 -4.30 5.24
N CYS A 50 4.77 -3.57 5.10
CA CYS A 50 3.70 -3.90 4.17
C CYS A 50 3.75 -3.02 2.92
N ILE A 51 3.12 -3.51 1.86
CA ILE A 51 2.85 -2.72 0.66
C ILE A 51 1.35 -2.81 0.37
N VAL A 52 0.71 -1.65 0.26
CA VAL A 52 -0.68 -1.54 -0.19
C VAL A 52 -0.67 -1.06 -1.63
N GLY A 53 -1.22 -1.86 -2.54
CA GLY A 53 -1.27 -1.52 -3.96
C GLY A 53 -2.10 -0.27 -4.22
N ALA A 54 -1.75 0.47 -5.27
CA ALA A 54 -2.51 1.66 -5.69
C ALA A 54 -3.97 1.32 -5.97
N GLY A 55 -4.88 2.22 -5.59
CA GLY A 55 -6.31 2.07 -5.82
C GLY A 55 -6.99 0.99 -4.98
N SER A 56 -6.31 0.40 -4.02
CA SER A 56 -6.86 -0.66 -3.17
C SER A 56 -7.85 -0.10 -2.14
N VAL A 57 -8.82 -0.92 -1.76
CA VAL A 57 -9.77 -0.60 -0.68
C VAL A 57 -9.55 -1.59 0.45
N VAL A 58 -8.87 -1.14 1.50
CA VAL A 58 -8.47 -1.99 2.63
C VAL A 58 -9.59 -2.00 3.66
N THR A 59 -10.25 -3.15 3.79
CA THR A 59 -11.42 -3.33 4.66
C THR A 59 -11.11 -4.14 5.91
N LYS A 60 -9.96 -4.81 5.97
CA LYS A 60 -9.55 -5.67 7.08
C LYS A 60 -8.09 -5.42 7.43
N SER A 61 -7.75 -5.64 8.68
CA SER A 61 -6.38 -5.52 9.17
C SER A 61 -5.43 -6.49 8.48
N VAL A 62 -4.16 -6.10 8.40
CA VAL A 62 -3.13 -6.73 7.57
C VAL A 62 -1.93 -7.07 8.45
N PRO A 63 -1.46 -8.32 8.47
CA PRO A 63 -0.28 -8.68 9.24
C PRO A 63 1.01 -8.13 8.64
N ASN A 64 2.05 -8.07 9.45
CA ASN A 64 3.38 -7.61 9.02
C ASN A 64 3.86 -8.36 7.78
N GLY A 65 4.62 -7.66 6.93
CA GLY A 65 5.28 -8.27 5.79
C GLY A 65 4.35 -8.71 4.66
N SER A 66 3.18 -8.10 4.53
CA SER A 66 2.18 -8.48 3.53
C SER A 66 2.10 -7.46 2.41
N ILE A 67 1.87 -7.95 1.20
CA ILE A 67 1.47 -7.13 0.06
C ILE A 67 0.00 -7.38 -0.20
N ILE A 68 -0.78 -6.31 -0.18
CA ILE A 68 -2.23 -6.37 -0.39
C ILE A 68 -2.63 -5.51 -1.58
N ALA A 69 -3.67 -5.92 -2.28
CA ALA A 69 -4.19 -5.19 -3.43
C ALA A 69 -5.65 -5.54 -3.68
N GLY A 70 -6.33 -4.66 -4.38
CA GLY A 70 -7.67 -4.88 -4.89
C GLY A 70 -8.78 -4.18 -4.10
N ASN A 71 -10.01 -4.43 -4.51
CA ASN A 71 -11.21 -3.93 -3.84
C ASN A 71 -12.25 -5.06 -3.73
N PRO A 72 -12.51 -5.64 -2.57
CA PRO A 72 -11.77 -5.41 -1.31
C PRO A 72 -10.33 -5.96 -1.42
N ALA A 73 -9.41 -5.30 -0.74
CA ALA A 73 -8.01 -5.70 -0.78
C ALA A 73 -7.78 -7.06 -0.12
N ARG A 74 -6.90 -7.85 -0.72
CA ARG A 74 -6.51 -9.17 -0.23
C ARG A 74 -5.00 -9.30 -0.24
N VAL A 75 -4.46 -10.16 0.61
CA VAL A 75 -3.04 -10.50 0.58
C VAL A 75 -2.76 -11.23 -0.73
N VAL A 76 -1.89 -10.65 -1.56
CA VAL A 76 -1.52 -11.23 -2.85
C VAL A 76 -0.20 -11.99 -2.77
N LYS A 77 0.70 -11.59 -1.88
CA LYS A 77 1.95 -12.30 -1.59
C LYS A 77 2.62 -11.74 -0.33
N LYS A 78 3.68 -12.39 0.11
CA LYS A 78 4.53 -11.89 1.18
C LYS A 78 5.63 -10.98 0.61
N ILE A 79 6.11 -10.04 1.44
CA ILE A 79 7.13 -9.07 1.05
C ILE A 79 8.42 -9.77 0.59
N GLU A 80 8.80 -10.86 1.25
CA GLU A 80 10.02 -11.60 0.91
C GLU A 80 9.92 -12.28 -0.47
N GLU A 81 8.75 -12.79 -0.81
CA GLU A 81 8.50 -13.36 -2.14
C GLU A 81 8.60 -12.28 -3.21
N TYR A 82 7.98 -11.14 -2.99
CA TYR A 82 8.05 -10.01 -3.90
C TYR A 82 9.49 -9.54 -4.11
N LYS A 83 10.23 -9.37 -3.03
CA LYS A 83 11.64 -8.97 -3.04
C LYS A 83 12.47 -9.91 -3.91
N SER A 84 12.27 -11.21 -3.76
CA SER A 84 12.95 -12.23 -4.56
C SER A 84 12.59 -12.12 -6.05
N ASN A 85 11.29 -11.92 -6.35
CA ASN A 85 10.79 -11.89 -7.72
C ASN A 85 11.24 -10.68 -8.53
N ILE A 86 11.45 -9.53 -7.90
CA ILE A 86 11.80 -8.28 -8.60
C ILE A 86 13.29 -7.93 -8.56
N ARG A 87 14.10 -8.74 -7.92
CA ARG A 87 15.52 -8.42 -7.67
C ARG A 87 16.27 -8.01 -8.95
N ASP A 88 15.98 -8.65 -10.06
CA ASP A 88 16.65 -8.39 -11.34
C ASP A 88 16.05 -7.23 -12.12
N ASN A 89 14.98 -6.60 -11.61
CA ASN A 89 14.26 -5.53 -12.29
C ASN A 89 14.42 -4.16 -11.62
N VAL A 90 15.22 -4.08 -10.57
CA VAL A 90 15.37 -2.85 -9.79
C VAL A 90 16.52 -2.00 -10.30
N PHE A 91 16.37 -0.68 -10.14
CA PHE A 91 17.38 0.31 -10.46
C PHE A 91 17.63 1.19 -9.24
N ASP A 92 18.87 1.60 -9.05
CA ASP A 92 19.20 2.70 -8.16
C ASP A 92 19.56 3.92 -9.02
N ILE A 93 18.71 4.93 -8.98
CA ILE A 93 18.87 6.17 -9.75
C ILE A 93 19.22 7.36 -8.86
N THR A 94 19.66 7.09 -7.63
CA THR A 94 20.04 8.13 -6.66
C THR A 94 21.14 9.03 -7.24
N GLY A 95 20.91 10.33 -7.18
CA GLY A 95 21.90 11.33 -7.60
C GLY A 95 22.09 11.48 -9.10
N LEU A 96 21.35 10.76 -9.93
CA LEU A 96 21.47 10.88 -11.38
C LEU A 96 20.66 12.06 -11.92
N SER A 97 21.23 12.76 -12.92
CA SER A 97 20.50 13.75 -13.70
C SER A 97 19.44 13.08 -14.58
N GLN A 98 18.52 13.87 -15.16
CA GLN A 98 17.52 13.33 -16.11
C GLN A 98 18.17 12.68 -17.32
N VAL A 99 19.25 13.27 -17.83
CA VAL A 99 20.00 12.71 -18.97
C VAL A 99 20.65 11.39 -18.61
N GLU A 100 21.29 11.32 -17.44
CA GLU A 100 21.95 10.11 -16.94
C GLU A 100 20.94 9.00 -16.69
N LYS A 101 19.77 9.30 -16.09
CA LYS A 101 18.69 8.34 -15.89
C LYS A 101 18.23 7.73 -17.21
N LYS A 102 17.98 8.59 -18.21
CA LYS A 102 17.53 8.14 -19.54
C LYS A 102 18.55 7.21 -20.18
N LYS A 103 19.82 7.57 -20.15
CA LYS A 103 20.91 6.73 -20.70
C LYS A 103 20.98 5.38 -20.02
N MET A 104 20.93 5.35 -18.68
CA MET A 104 20.97 4.14 -17.89
C MET A 104 19.79 3.22 -18.21
N LEU A 105 18.58 3.78 -18.24
CA LEU A 105 17.35 3.01 -18.51
C LEU A 105 17.38 2.40 -19.90
N ILE A 106 17.75 3.17 -20.92
CA ILE A 106 17.84 2.69 -22.31
C ILE A 106 18.89 1.59 -22.45
N LYS A 107 20.03 1.74 -21.79
CA LYS A 107 21.15 0.78 -21.85
C LYS A 107 20.78 -0.57 -21.20
N GLN A 108 19.89 -0.55 -20.23
CA GLN A 108 19.53 -1.74 -19.43
C GLN A 108 18.06 -2.14 -19.60
N LYS A 109 17.55 -2.10 -20.82
CA LYS A 109 16.15 -2.47 -21.10
C LYS A 109 15.78 -3.89 -20.68
N SER A 110 16.75 -4.80 -20.67
CA SER A 110 16.52 -6.18 -20.22
C SER A 110 16.06 -6.28 -18.76
N LYS A 111 16.33 -5.25 -17.95
CA LYS A 111 15.85 -5.17 -16.56
C LYS A 111 14.43 -4.63 -16.42
N TRP A 112 13.84 -4.12 -17.49
CA TRP A 112 12.48 -3.60 -17.41
C TRP A 112 11.49 -4.72 -17.18
N ILE A 113 10.48 -4.44 -16.35
CA ILE A 113 9.40 -5.41 -16.18
C ILE A 113 8.53 -5.45 -17.42
N ASN A 114 8.04 -6.65 -17.71
CA ASN A 114 7.10 -6.90 -18.80
C ASN A 114 6.00 -7.80 -18.25
N LYS A 115 4.76 -7.31 -18.33
CA LYS A 115 3.59 -8.02 -17.77
C LYS A 115 2.69 -8.61 -18.83
#